data_22187d75b33c876439ae1eae40062128
#
_entry.id   22187d75b33c876439ae1eae40062128
#
_cell.length_a   1.000
_cell.length_b   1.000
_cell.length_c   1.000
_cell.angle_alpha   90.00
_cell.angle_beta   90.00
_cell.angle_gamma   90.00
#
_symmetry.space_group_name_H-M   'P 1'
#
loop_
_entity.id
_entity.type
_entity.pdbx_description
1 polymer ?
#
loop_
_entity_poly.entity_id
_entity_poly.type
_entity_poly.pdbx_seq_one_letter_code
_entity_poly.pdbx_strand_id
1 'polypeptide(L)'
;MPRWESDAQGRLERAALELFEDQGFERTTVAQIARTAGLTERSFYRYFPDKREVLFAGNELETHLVARTEAAGPGLRPVEAVLAALGSADEILPSREFLLRRAAVIAANPALAERDLIKLADIARALAPALERRGVEPGAARFVVDVAIAVSRRATSRWVSEPGTTLAELVARTAEELYAAVTPPPSPG
;
A
#
# COMPACT_ATOMS: atom_id res chain seq x y z
N MET A 1 4.93 24.15 -3.88
CA MET A 1 5.14 23.37 -5.12
C MET A 1 4.15 23.84 -6.17
N PRO A 2 4.56 24.10 -7.43
CA PRO A 2 3.63 24.46 -8.48
C PRO A 2 2.66 23.31 -8.77
N ARG A 3 1.40 23.62 -8.96
CA ARG A 3 0.27 22.67 -9.20
C ARG A 3 0.50 21.72 -10.39
N TRP A 4 1.37 22.07 -11.34
CA TRP A 4 1.72 21.24 -12.51
C TRP A 4 2.77 20.15 -12.21
N GLU A 5 3.55 20.28 -11.13
CA GLU A 5 4.52 19.23 -10.74
C GLU A 5 3.83 18.04 -10.07
N SER A 6 2.81 18.27 -9.24
CA SER A 6 2.02 17.18 -8.63
C SER A 6 1.23 16.37 -9.67
N ASP A 7 0.90 16.96 -10.82
CA ASP A 7 0.24 16.25 -11.93
C ASP A 7 1.22 15.43 -12.79
N ALA A 8 2.51 15.77 -12.84
CA ALA A 8 3.49 15.09 -13.69
C ALA A 8 3.73 13.64 -13.24
N GLN A 9 3.83 13.39 -11.96
CA GLN A 9 3.97 12.04 -11.40
C GLN A 9 2.73 11.20 -11.72
N GLY A 10 1.53 11.68 -11.42
CA GLY A 10 0.28 10.99 -11.70
C GLY A 10 0.04 10.73 -13.19
N ARG A 11 0.52 11.62 -14.08
CA ARG A 11 0.48 11.38 -15.54
C ARG A 11 1.38 10.22 -15.94
N LEU A 12 2.58 10.13 -15.36
CA LEU A 12 3.51 9.02 -15.62
C LEU A 12 2.94 7.69 -15.12
N GLU A 13 2.34 7.67 -13.93
CA GLU A 13 1.70 6.49 -13.35
C GLU A 13 0.54 5.99 -14.22
N ARG A 14 -0.35 6.89 -14.66
CA ARG A 14 -1.47 6.54 -15.56
C ARG A 14 -0.98 6.04 -16.91
N ALA A 15 -0.02 6.74 -17.53
CA ALA A 15 0.56 6.34 -18.82
C ALA A 15 1.26 4.97 -18.73
N ALA A 16 1.96 4.70 -17.64
CA ALA A 16 2.61 3.43 -17.42
C ALA A 16 1.60 2.29 -17.28
N LEU A 17 0.53 2.51 -16.47
CA LEU A 17 -0.51 1.52 -16.27
C LEU A 17 -1.22 1.17 -17.58
N GLU A 18 -1.61 2.16 -18.38
CA GLU A 18 -2.22 1.97 -19.71
C GLU A 18 -1.32 1.15 -20.64
N LEU A 19 -0.03 1.51 -20.72
CA LEU A 19 0.92 0.80 -21.59
C LEU A 19 1.21 -0.63 -21.09
N PHE A 20 1.25 -0.85 -19.77
CA PHE A 20 1.44 -2.19 -19.22
C PHE A 20 0.24 -3.09 -19.48
N GLU A 21 -0.98 -2.56 -19.46
CA GLU A 21 -2.19 -3.30 -19.81
C GLU A 21 -2.25 -3.62 -21.30
N ASP A 22 -1.90 -2.65 -22.15
CA ASP A 22 -2.08 -2.74 -23.60
C ASP A 22 -1.03 -3.65 -24.26
N GLN A 23 0.23 -3.46 -23.92
CA GLN A 23 1.35 -4.17 -24.59
C GLN A 23 2.21 -5.02 -23.64
N GLY A 24 1.92 -4.99 -22.33
CA GLY A 24 2.65 -5.73 -21.30
C GLY A 24 3.87 -4.97 -20.75
N PHE A 25 4.26 -5.32 -19.52
CA PHE A 25 5.36 -4.69 -18.80
C PHE A 25 6.70 -4.79 -19.55
N GLU A 26 7.06 -5.98 -20.07
CA GLU A 26 8.36 -6.20 -20.70
C GLU A 26 8.57 -5.35 -21.96
N ARG A 27 7.53 -5.21 -22.78
CA ARG A 27 7.60 -4.46 -24.05
C ARG A 27 7.50 -2.95 -23.89
N THR A 28 7.12 -2.47 -22.72
CA THR A 28 6.99 -1.05 -22.41
C THR A 28 8.33 -0.45 -22.03
N THR A 29 8.67 0.69 -22.61
CA THR A 29 9.90 1.44 -22.33
C THR A 29 9.61 2.73 -21.56
N VAL A 30 10.61 3.24 -20.83
CA VAL A 30 10.53 4.57 -20.17
C VAL A 30 10.26 5.68 -21.19
N ALA A 31 10.85 5.60 -22.38
CA ALA A 31 10.62 6.56 -23.48
C ALA A 31 9.13 6.60 -23.90
N GLN A 32 8.49 5.43 -24.00
CA GLN A 32 7.06 5.35 -24.33
C GLN A 32 6.20 5.95 -23.21
N ILE A 33 6.47 5.58 -21.94
CA ILE A 33 5.74 6.11 -20.78
C ILE A 33 5.85 7.65 -20.74
N ALA A 34 7.07 8.18 -20.82
CA ALA A 34 7.30 9.62 -20.79
C ALA A 34 6.56 10.34 -21.93
N ARG A 35 6.66 9.82 -23.17
CA ARG A 35 5.96 10.38 -24.33
C ARG A 35 4.44 10.37 -24.17
N THR A 36 3.86 9.26 -23.72
CA THR A 36 2.41 9.13 -23.47
C THR A 36 1.96 10.10 -22.39
N ALA A 37 2.78 10.32 -21.36
CA ALA A 37 2.52 11.31 -20.31
C ALA A 37 2.75 12.78 -20.77
N GLY A 38 3.21 13.03 -22.00
CA GLY A 38 3.57 14.37 -22.46
C GLY A 38 4.80 14.94 -21.75
N LEU A 39 5.75 14.08 -21.39
CA LEU A 39 6.97 14.41 -20.65
C LEU A 39 8.21 13.84 -21.35
N THR A 40 9.40 14.16 -20.82
CA THR A 40 10.68 13.61 -21.30
C THR A 40 11.13 12.44 -20.42
N GLU A 41 12.02 11.58 -20.94
CA GLU A 41 12.65 10.52 -20.12
C GLU A 41 13.42 11.11 -18.93
N ARG A 42 14.07 12.26 -19.10
CA ARG A 42 14.71 12.97 -17.99
C ARG A 42 13.70 13.35 -16.89
N SER A 43 12.49 13.73 -17.27
CA SER A 43 11.42 14.01 -16.32
C SER A 43 10.94 12.73 -15.60
N PHE A 44 10.90 11.60 -16.30
CA PHE A 44 10.59 10.30 -15.69
C PHE A 44 11.60 9.96 -14.60
N TYR A 45 12.90 9.98 -14.91
CA TYR A 45 13.97 9.62 -13.96
C TYR A 45 14.11 10.60 -12.78
N ARG A 46 13.47 11.74 -12.84
CA ARG A 46 13.35 12.65 -11.66
C ARG A 46 12.39 12.11 -10.61
N TYR A 47 11.36 11.35 -11.00
CA TYR A 47 10.33 10.78 -10.12
C TYR A 47 10.57 9.31 -9.80
N PHE A 48 11.09 8.55 -10.74
CA PHE A 48 11.23 7.10 -10.64
C PHE A 48 12.62 6.64 -11.07
N PRO A 49 13.31 5.80 -10.28
CA PRO A 49 14.63 5.28 -10.64
C PRO A 49 14.57 4.29 -11.81
N ASP A 50 13.49 3.56 -11.99
CA ASP A 50 13.25 2.65 -13.11
C ASP A 50 11.77 2.47 -13.41
N LYS A 51 11.44 1.72 -14.49
CA LYS A 51 10.04 1.54 -14.91
C LYS A 51 9.18 0.71 -13.95
N ARG A 52 9.78 -0.12 -13.08
CA ARG A 52 9.05 -0.89 -12.07
C ARG A 52 8.49 0.03 -11.00
N GLU A 53 9.29 1.01 -10.61
CA GLU A 53 8.93 1.93 -9.52
C GLU A 53 7.73 2.83 -9.84
N VAL A 54 7.39 3.01 -11.12
CA VAL A 54 6.26 3.87 -11.53
C VAL A 54 4.91 3.41 -10.97
N LEU A 55 4.76 2.12 -10.67
CA LEU A 55 3.55 1.58 -10.02
C LEU A 55 3.63 1.54 -8.48
N PHE A 56 4.80 1.83 -7.90
CA PHE A 56 5.06 1.73 -6.46
C PHE A 56 5.47 3.05 -5.82
N ALA A 57 5.24 4.15 -6.53
CA ALA A 57 5.78 5.46 -6.22
C ALA A 57 5.46 5.96 -4.82
N GLY A 58 6.46 6.66 -4.32
CA GLY A 58 6.38 7.53 -3.16
C GLY A 58 6.58 6.82 -1.82
N ASN A 59 7.15 7.61 -0.89
CA ASN A 59 7.21 7.27 0.53
C ASN A 59 6.04 7.91 1.29
N GLU A 60 5.09 8.51 0.56
CA GLU A 60 3.94 9.20 1.17
C GLU A 60 3.09 8.24 2.00
N LEU A 61 2.83 7.04 1.48
CA LEU A 61 2.11 6.01 2.22
C LEU A 61 2.84 5.61 3.50
N GLU A 62 4.14 5.33 3.44
CA GLU A 62 4.94 4.98 4.62
C GLU A 62 4.92 6.10 5.65
N THR A 63 5.16 7.34 5.21
CA THR A 63 5.15 8.54 6.08
C THR A 63 3.79 8.71 6.74
N HIS A 64 2.71 8.58 5.99
CA HIS A 64 1.35 8.66 6.51
C HIS A 64 1.08 7.57 7.55
N LEU A 65 1.38 6.30 7.23
CA LEU A 65 1.14 5.18 8.13
C LEU A 65 1.95 5.28 9.43
N VAL A 66 3.22 5.69 9.35
CA VAL A 66 4.07 5.94 10.53
C VAL A 66 3.45 7.04 11.40
N ALA A 67 3.13 8.20 10.81
CA ALA A 67 2.53 9.31 11.54
C ALA A 67 1.20 8.93 12.21
N ARG A 68 0.33 8.19 11.50
CA ARG A 68 -0.95 7.71 12.04
C ARG A 68 -0.77 6.69 13.17
N THR A 69 0.23 5.81 13.05
CA THR A 69 0.56 4.84 14.11
C THR A 69 1.05 5.54 15.36
N GLU A 70 1.95 6.53 15.24
CA GLU A 70 2.46 7.31 16.36
C GLU A 70 1.38 8.15 17.04
N ALA A 71 0.50 8.76 16.26
CA ALA A 71 -0.58 9.61 16.74
C ALA A 71 -1.78 8.82 17.31
N ALA A 72 -1.79 7.50 17.18
CA ALA A 72 -2.87 6.65 17.68
C ALA A 72 -3.06 6.82 19.19
N GLY A 73 -4.32 6.82 19.65
CA GLY A 73 -4.67 7.04 21.06
C GLY A 73 -3.91 6.12 22.03
N PRO A 74 -3.54 6.60 23.22
CA PRO A 74 -2.73 5.84 24.18
C PRO A 74 -3.42 4.57 24.71
N GLY A 75 -4.74 4.50 24.63
CA GLY A 75 -5.52 3.33 25.04
C GLY A 75 -5.65 2.21 24.03
N LEU A 76 -5.18 2.42 22.77
CA LEU A 76 -5.21 1.40 21.74
C LEU A 76 -4.10 0.36 21.95
N ARG A 77 -4.46 -0.91 21.82
CA ARG A 77 -3.47 -1.99 21.74
C ARG A 77 -2.55 -1.77 20.55
N PRO A 78 -1.28 -2.22 20.60
CA PRO A 78 -0.32 -2.03 19.51
C PRO A 78 -0.87 -2.42 18.13
N VAL A 79 -1.53 -3.56 18.03
CA VAL A 79 -2.11 -4.05 16.77
C VAL A 79 -3.24 -3.15 16.28
N GLU A 80 -4.07 -2.62 17.17
CA GLU A 80 -5.16 -1.71 16.82
C GLU A 80 -4.64 -0.38 16.27
N ALA A 81 -3.56 0.13 16.85
CA ALA A 81 -2.91 1.35 16.37
C ALA A 81 -2.40 1.19 14.92
N VAL A 82 -1.75 0.07 14.60
CA VAL A 82 -1.29 -0.21 13.24
C VAL A 82 -2.45 -0.47 12.29
N LEU A 83 -3.45 -1.25 12.71
CA LEU A 83 -4.64 -1.52 11.87
C LEU A 83 -5.43 -0.24 11.57
N ALA A 84 -5.58 0.66 12.53
CA ALA A 84 -6.21 1.96 12.31
C ALA A 84 -5.42 2.82 11.31
N ALA A 85 -4.10 2.84 11.41
CA ALA A 85 -3.23 3.52 10.45
C ALA A 85 -3.38 2.92 9.04
N LEU A 86 -3.34 1.58 8.91
CA LEU A 86 -3.53 0.89 7.62
C LEU A 86 -4.93 1.09 7.05
N GLY A 87 -5.96 1.18 7.90
CA GLY A 87 -7.33 1.50 7.50
C GLY A 87 -7.51 2.90 6.94
N SER A 88 -6.64 3.85 7.31
CA SER A 88 -6.66 5.23 6.79
C SER A 88 -5.88 5.42 5.49
N ALA A 89 -5.32 4.36 4.92
CA ALA A 89 -4.50 4.45 3.71
C ALA A 89 -5.30 4.98 2.50
N ASP A 90 -6.61 4.78 2.45
CA ASP A 90 -7.50 5.30 1.39
C ASP A 90 -7.55 6.84 1.32
N GLU A 91 -7.12 7.55 2.37
CA GLU A 91 -6.98 9.01 2.36
C GLU A 91 -5.94 9.50 1.34
N ILE A 92 -4.95 8.65 1.01
CA ILE A 92 -3.82 9.00 0.13
C ILE A 92 -3.59 8.02 -1.02
N LEU A 93 -4.23 6.86 -0.99
CA LEU A 93 -4.15 5.89 -2.10
C LEU A 93 -4.86 6.43 -3.34
N PRO A 94 -4.42 6.04 -4.55
CA PRO A 94 -5.15 6.30 -5.78
C PRO A 94 -6.57 5.74 -5.77
N SER A 95 -7.36 6.09 -6.78
CA SER A 95 -8.72 5.56 -6.92
C SER A 95 -8.76 4.02 -6.92
N ARG A 96 -9.86 3.43 -6.43
CA ARG A 96 -10.06 1.97 -6.45
C ARG A 96 -9.90 1.39 -7.84
N GLU A 97 -10.40 2.07 -8.86
CA GLU A 97 -10.26 1.65 -10.26
C GLU A 97 -8.79 1.53 -10.66
N PHE A 98 -7.98 2.55 -10.35
CA PHE A 98 -6.54 2.51 -10.60
C PHE A 98 -5.87 1.35 -9.87
N LEU A 99 -6.20 1.15 -8.60
CA LEU A 99 -5.62 0.07 -7.77
C LEU A 99 -6.03 -1.32 -8.26
N LEU A 100 -7.27 -1.50 -8.74
CA LEU A 100 -7.73 -2.76 -9.32
C LEU A 100 -6.95 -3.10 -10.60
N ARG A 101 -6.83 -2.14 -11.50
CA ARG A 101 -6.06 -2.29 -12.74
C ARG A 101 -4.58 -2.57 -12.44
N ARG A 102 -3.99 -1.78 -11.52
CA ARG A 102 -2.61 -1.99 -11.05
C ARG A 102 -2.40 -3.40 -10.48
N ALA A 103 -3.32 -3.89 -9.65
CA ALA A 103 -3.25 -5.23 -9.08
C ALA A 103 -3.24 -6.33 -10.17
N ALA A 104 -4.06 -6.17 -11.21
CA ALA A 104 -4.09 -7.10 -12.35
C ALA A 104 -2.75 -7.12 -13.11
N VAL A 105 -2.16 -5.94 -13.37
CA VAL A 105 -0.84 -5.81 -14.02
C VAL A 105 0.26 -6.43 -13.16
N ILE A 106 0.26 -6.20 -11.85
CA ILE A 106 1.23 -6.79 -10.91
C ILE A 106 1.09 -8.32 -10.90
N ALA A 107 -0.13 -8.85 -10.79
CA ALA A 107 -0.36 -10.29 -10.74
C ALA A 107 0.08 -11.01 -12.02
N ALA A 108 0.02 -10.35 -13.17
CA ALA A 108 0.44 -10.88 -14.46
C ALA A 108 1.97 -10.87 -14.67
N ASN A 109 2.75 -10.21 -13.81
CA ASN A 109 4.18 -9.99 -14.00
C ASN A 109 5.00 -10.37 -12.75
N PRO A 110 5.79 -11.46 -12.79
CA PRO A 110 6.57 -11.91 -11.62
C PRO A 110 7.51 -10.84 -11.05
N ALA A 111 8.17 -10.06 -11.90
CA ALA A 111 9.08 -8.99 -11.45
C ALA A 111 8.35 -7.87 -10.71
N LEU A 112 7.11 -7.55 -11.09
CA LEU A 112 6.28 -6.58 -10.38
C LEU A 112 5.71 -7.18 -9.09
N ALA A 113 5.33 -8.45 -9.09
CA ALA A 113 4.87 -9.16 -7.90
C ALA A 113 5.97 -9.25 -6.83
N GLU A 114 7.21 -9.53 -7.22
CA GLU A 114 8.37 -9.48 -6.33
C GLU A 114 8.56 -8.06 -5.74
N ARG A 115 8.48 -7.03 -6.58
CA ARG A 115 8.62 -5.65 -6.11
C ARG A 115 7.50 -5.23 -5.15
N ASP A 116 6.27 -5.70 -5.37
CA ASP A 116 5.14 -5.46 -4.46
C ASP A 116 5.40 -6.07 -3.07
N LEU A 117 5.95 -7.28 -3.00
CA LEU A 117 6.35 -7.90 -1.73
C LEU A 117 7.46 -7.12 -1.02
N ILE A 118 8.45 -6.61 -1.76
CA ILE A 118 9.51 -5.76 -1.21
C ILE A 118 8.90 -4.48 -0.64
N LYS A 119 7.96 -3.85 -1.35
CA LYS A 119 7.29 -2.63 -0.87
C LYS A 119 6.53 -2.87 0.44
N LEU A 120 5.85 -4.00 0.57
CA LEU A 120 5.19 -4.38 1.82
C LEU A 120 6.19 -4.60 2.97
N ALA A 121 7.34 -5.22 2.69
CA ALA A 121 8.41 -5.38 3.67
C ALA A 121 9.02 -4.03 4.08
N ASP A 122 9.13 -3.06 3.15
CA ASP A 122 9.60 -1.70 3.45
C ASP A 122 8.62 -0.99 4.39
N ILE A 123 7.31 -1.08 4.12
CA ILE A 123 6.26 -0.55 5.00
C ILE A 123 6.34 -1.19 6.40
N ALA A 124 6.49 -2.51 6.49
CA ALA A 124 6.64 -3.19 7.77
C ALA A 124 7.86 -2.70 8.54
N ARG A 125 8.99 -2.52 7.86
CA ARG A 125 10.24 -2.00 8.44
C ARG A 125 10.08 -0.56 8.94
N ALA A 126 9.27 0.26 8.28
CA ALA A 126 9.00 1.63 8.71
C ALA A 126 8.05 1.70 9.91
N LEU A 127 7.08 0.78 10.02
CA LEU A 127 6.07 0.78 11.08
C LEU A 127 6.58 0.24 12.43
N ALA A 128 7.49 -0.74 12.44
CA ALA A 128 7.96 -1.34 13.69
C ALA A 128 8.60 -0.30 14.64
N PRO A 129 9.49 0.60 14.20
CA PRO A 129 10.01 1.68 15.04
C PRO A 129 8.93 2.65 15.57
N ALA A 130 7.82 2.84 14.85
CA ALA A 130 6.72 3.66 15.33
C ALA A 130 6.03 3.04 16.55
N LEU A 131 5.87 1.71 16.57
CA LEU A 131 5.40 0.99 17.76
C LEU A 131 6.42 0.98 18.90
N GLU A 132 7.71 0.85 18.61
CA GLU A 132 8.78 0.94 19.61
C GLU A 132 8.76 2.30 20.32
N ARG A 133 8.55 3.41 19.60
CA ARG A 133 8.36 4.75 20.20
C ARG A 133 7.12 4.86 21.09
N ARG A 134 6.12 3.99 20.88
CA ARG A 134 4.95 3.84 21.76
C ARG A 134 5.19 2.92 22.95
N GLY A 135 6.43 2.44 23.16
CA GLY A 135 6.82 1.59 24.29
C GLY A 135 6.63 0.09 24.08
N VAL A 136 6.40 -0.35 22.84
CA VAL A 136 6.32 -1.78 22.51
C VAL A 136 7.72 -2.37 22.38
N GLU A 137 7.93 -3.56 22.92
CA GLU A 137 9.21 -4.28 22.80
C GLU A 137 9.51 -4.58 21.31
N PRO A 138 10.80 -4.45 20.86
CA PRO A 138 11.13 -4.55 19.42
C PRO A 138 10.71 -5.85 18.73
N GLY A 139 10.82 -6.99 19.40
CA GLY A 139 10.39 -8.28 18.85
C GLY A 139 8.86 -8.35 18.69
N ALA A 140 8.14 -7.88 19.72
CA ALA A 140 6.69 -7.79 19.68
C ALA A 140 6.20 -6.77 18.64
N ALA A 141 6.87 -5.62 18.49
CA ALA A 141 6.55 -4.61 17.49
C ALA A 141 6.61 -5.18 16.07
N ARG A 142 7.68 -5.89 15.71
CA ARG A 142 7.82 -6.54 14.40
C ARG A 142 6.71 -7.55 14.15
N PHE A 143 6.47 -8.45 15.10
CA PHE A 143 5.43 -9.47 14.98
C PHE A 143 4.03 -8.87 14.81
N VAL A 144 3.71 -7.84 15.58
CA VAL A 144 2.43 -7.11 15.47
C VAL A 144 2.27 -6.48 14.09
N VAL A 145 3.32 -5.85 13.57
CA VAL A 145 3.30 -5.25 12.23
C VAL A 145 3.11 -6.31 11.14
N ASP A 146 3.81 -7.45 11.22
CA ASP A 146 3.68 -8.53 10.24
C ASP A 146 2.23 -9.06 10.17
N VAL A 147 1.60 -9.26 11.33
CA VAL A 147 0.20 -9.67 11.41
C VAL A 147 -0.73 -8.58 10.83
N ALA A 148 -0.50 -7.31 11.18
CA ALA A 148 -1.31 -6.21 10.69
C ALA A 148 -1.19 -6.03 9.17
N ILE A 149 0.00 -6.20 8.58
CA ILE A 149 0.21 -6.20 7.13
C ILE A 149 -0.55 -7.34 6.46
N ALA A 150 -0.53 -8.55 7.03
CA ALA A 150 -1.29 -9.69 6.49
C ALA A 150 -2.80 -9.41 6.46
N VAL A 151 -3.35 -8.85 7.55
CA VAL A 151 -4.75 -8.41 7.64
C VAL A 151 -5.06 -7.35 6.60
N SER A 152 -4.22 -6.32 6.51
CA SER A 152 -4.40 -5.21 5.57
C SER A 152 -4.37 -5.66 4.11
N ARG A 153 -3.46 -6.56 3.73
CA ARG A 153 -3.42 -7.12 2.37
C ARG A 153 -4.74 -7.76 1.97
N ARG A 154 -5.30 -8.59 2.85
CA ARG A 154 -6.60 -9.24 2.62
C ARG A 154 -7.73 -8.20 2.54
N ALA A 155 -7.74 -7.23 3.45
CA ALA A 155 -8.72 -6.16 3.47
C ALA A 155 -8.65 -5.29 2.21
N THR A 156 -7.45 -4.89 1.77
CA THR A 156 -7.24 -4.09 0.56
C THR A 156 -7.68 -4.84 -0.70
N SER A 157 -7.38 -6.13 -0.81
CA SER A 157 -7.84 -6.96 -1.93
C SER A 157 -9.38 -6.98 -2.02
N ARG A 158 -10.07 -7.06 -0.90
CA ARG A 158 -11.54 -6.96 -0.86
C ARG A 158 -12.01 -5.54 -1.16
N TRP A 159 -11.35 -4.54 -0.60
CA TRP A 159 -11.72 -3.14 -0.78
C TRP A 159 -11.69 -2.68 -2.23
N VAL A 160 -10.71 -3.10 -3.03
CA VAL A 160 -10.65 -2.72 -4.44
C VAL A 160 -11.76 -3.38 -5.28
N SER A 161 -12.28 -4.53 -4.87
CA SER A 161 -13.31 -5.31 -5.58
C SER A 161 -14.73 -5.12 -5.03
N GLU A 162 -14.91 -4.63 -3.80
CA GLU A 162 -16.21 -4.47 -3.12
C GLU A 162 -16.57 -2.98 -2.95
N PRO A 163 -17.35 -2.36 -3.86
CA PRO A 163 -17.74 -0.96 -3.72
C PRO A 163 -18.69 -0.75 -2.52
N GLY A 164 -18.69 0.47 -1.97
CA GLY A 164 -19.60 0.86 -0.91
C GLY A 164 -19.11 0.64 0.52
N THR A 165 -17.92 0.05 0.72
CA THR A 165 -17.30 -0.15 2.04
C THR A 165 -15.99 0.64 2.09
N THR A 166 -15.65 1.22 3.23
CA THR A 166 -14.35 1.88 3.46
C THR A 166 -13.24 0.87 3.69
N LEU A 167 -11.99 1.28 3.47
CA LEU A 167 -10.85 0.43 3.79
C LEU A 167 -10.78 0.17 5.30
N ALA A 168 -11.05 1.17 6.12
CA ALA A 168 -11.08 1.05 7.58
C ALA A 168 -12.06 -0.03 8.06
N GLU A 169 -13.29 -0.05 7.52
CA GLU A 169 -14.29 -1.07 7.86
C GLU A 169 -13.84 -2.48 7.45
N LEU A 170 -13.20 -2.63 6.29
CA LEU A 170 -12.69 -3.92 5.82
C LEU A 170 -11.48 -4.40 6.63
N VAL A 171 -10.60 -3.50 7.03
CA VAL A 171 -9.48 -3.82 7.93
C VAL A 171 -10.01 -4.29 9.29
N ALA A 172 -10.95 -3.57 9.88
CA ALA A 172 -11.56 -3.96 11.16
C ALA A 172 -12.23 -5.34 11.07
N ARG A 173 -13.10 -5.54 10.06
CA ARG A 173 -13.80 -6.82 9.84
C ARG A 173 -12.83 -7.98 9.59
N THR A 174 -11.76 -7.75 8.81
CA THR A 174 -10.76 -8.80 8.57
C THR A 174 -9.97 -9.14 9.83
N ALA A 175 -9.70 -8.16 10.69
CA ALA A 175 -9.08 -8.40 11.98
C ALA A 175 -10.00 -9.22 12.91
N GLU A 176 -11.29 -8.93 12.94
CA GLU A 176 -12.29 -9.71 13.69
C GLU A 176 -12.37 -11.16 13.18
N GLU A 177 -12.37 -11.38 11.86
CA GLU A 177 -12.31 -12.71 11.24
C GLU A 177 -11.06 -13.48 11.72
N LEU A 178 -9.89 -12.83 11.79
CA LEU A 178 -8.68 -13.44 12.31
C LEU A 178 -8.83 -13.80 13.80
N TYR A 179 -9.28 -12.87 14.62
CA TYR A 179 -9.47 -13.12 16.06
C TYR A 179 -10.43 -14.27 16.32
N ALA A 180 -11.54 -14.33 15.59
CA ALA A 180 -12.50 -15.44 15.71
C ALA A 180 -11.88 -16.79 15.30
N ALA A 181 -11.02 -16.81 14.29
CA ALA A 181 -10.37 -18.02 13.81
C ALA A 181 -9.30 -18.58 14.77
N VAL A 182 -8.65 -17.71 15.58
CA VAL A 182 -7.57 -18.12 16.48
C VAL A 182 -8.00 -18.22 17.95
N THR A 183 -9.21 -17.75 18.29
CA THR A 183 -9.76 -17.86 19.64
C THR A 183 -10.58 -19.15 19.75
N PRO A 184 -10.29 -20.03 20.73
CA PRO A 184 -11.10 -21.22 20.91
C PRO A 184 -12.56 -20.85 21.22
N PRO A 185 -13.55 -21.66 20.80
CA PRO A 185 -14.94 -21.44 21.15
C PRO A 185 -15.10 -21.45 22.67
N PRO A 186 -16.04 -20.67 23.23
CA PRO A 186 -16.32 -20.72 24.64
C PRO A 186 -16.68 -22.15 25.06
N SER A 187 -16.06 -22.61 26.16
CA SER A 187 -16.37 -23.96 26.70
C SER A 187 -17.85 -24.07 26.94
N PRO A 188 -18.50 -25.17 26.51
CA PRO A 188 -19.92 -25.39 26.90
C PRO A 188 -20.01 -25.47 28.41
N GLY A 189 -20.77 -24.56 29.02
CA GLY A 189 -21.09 -24.53 30.46
C GLY A 189 -21.95 -25.69 30.91
#